data_7e7a7b4d5e52531b6035ff0ec56147b2
#
_entry.id   7e7a7b4d5e52531b6035ff0ec56147b2
#
_cell.length_a   1.000
_cell.length_b   1.000
_cell.length_c   1.000
_cell.angle_alpha   90.00
_cell.angle_beta   90.00
_cell.angle_gamma   90.00
#
_symmetry.space_group_name_H-M   'P 1'
#
loop_
_entity.id
_entity.type
_entity.pdbx_description
1 polymer ?
#
loop_
_entity_poly.entity_id
_entity_poly.type
_entity_poly.pdbx_seq_one_letter_code
_entity_poly.pdbx_strand_id
1 'polypeptide(L)'
;RLSELWNYEKITAPFTEGDYTYYYKNNGLQNQYVVYRKKGDNEKEEVFLDPNTFSEDATTSLSGLTFSKDGKTAAYSISEGGSDWRKIIVIDVASKKIKEDTLVDVKFSGISWKGNEGFYYSSYDKPKGSELSAKTDQHKLYYHKLGTSQKNDPVIFGGTAAEKHRYVGGYLTEDDRYLIISASTSTSGNKLFIKDLSKKNSKLIAVVDNFDSDTYVLDNVGSKLYLVTNLNAPNQKIVTVDAKNPTPENWKDFIAETEYVLSPSSGGGYFFTEYMVDAVSKVLQYDFDGKLIREIKLPGVGNAGGFGGKKDAKIDYFSFTNYSTPSSIYKYNIETGESELYWSPEIDFNSEDYVSNQVFYESKDGTKVPMIITHKKGVELNGKNPTILYGYGGFNISLNPNFSITNAVWMEQGGVYAVPNLRGGGEYGKEWHKAGTQLQKQNVFDDFIAAAEYLIENKYTSSDYLAIRGGSNGGLLVGATMTQRPDLMRVALPAVGVLDMLRYHTFTAGAGWAYDYGTAEQSKEMFDYLKGYSPVHNVKTGTSYPATMVTTGDHDDRVVPAHSFKFAAELQDKQAGKNPVLIRIETNAGHGAGTPVAKTIEQYSDIFGFTLYNMGFDQLPNPPKAKIKS
;
A
#
# COMPACT_ATOMS: atom_id res chain seq x y z
N ARG A 1 -5.23 -26.24 -2.97
CA ARG A 1 -3.98 -25.93 -2.27
C ARG A 1 -3.99 -24.54 -1.64
N LEU A 2 -4.57 -23.52 -2.31
CA LEU A 2 -4.72 -22.19 -1.73
C LEU A 2 -5.36 -22.24 -0.33
N SER A 3 -6.50 -22.92 -0.20
CA SER A 3 -7.19 -23.05 1.09
C SER A 3 -6.35 -23.79 2.14
N GLU A 4 -5.60 -24.81 1.76
CA GLU A 4 -4.73 -25.55 2.67
C GLU A 4 -3.60 -24.67 3.21
N LEU A 5 -2.89 -23.95 2.35
CA LEU A 5 -1.82 -23.03 2.76
C LEU A 5 -2.34 -21.80 3.50
N TRP A 6 -3.57 -21.37 3.21
CA TRP A 6 -4.20 -20.24 3.90
C TRP A 6 -4.65 -20.59 5.32
N ASN A 7 -4.93 -21.87 5.57
CA ASN A 7 -5.51 -22.36 6.82
C ASN A 7 -4.46 -22.57 7.91
N TYR A 8 -3.87 -21.48 8.38
CA TYR A 8 -3.04 -21.45 9.59
C TYR A 8 -3.43 -20.26 10.46
N GLU A 9 -3.22 -20.35 11.76
CA GLU A 9 -3.45 -19.22 12.66
C GLU A 9 -2.50 -18.07 12.33
N LYS A 10 -3.06 -16.87 12.19
CA LYS A 10 -2.34 -15.63 11.94
C LYS A 10 -2.57 -14.68 13.11
N ILE A 11 -1.51 -14.06 13.57
CA ILE A 11 -1.54 -13.08 14.65
C ILE A 11 -0.70 -11.88 14.26
N THR A 12 -1.08 -10.69 14.74
CA THR A 12 -0.28 -9.48 14.61
C THR A 12 0.53 -9.22 15.88
N ALA A 13 1.50 -8.31 15.78
CA ALA A 13 2.18 -7.77 16.95
C ALA A 13 1.18 -7.17 17.94
N PRO A 14 1.37 -7.37 19.26
CA PRO A 14 0.50 -6.79 20.27
C PRO A 14 0.80 -5.29 20.45
N PHE A 15 -0.21 -4.54 20.84
CA PHE A 15 -0.07 -3.14 21.25
C PHE A 15 -0.91 -2.86 22.50
N THR A 16 -0.48 -1.92 23.31
CA THR A 16 -1.13 -1.60 24.59
C THR A 16 -1.81 -0.24 24.54
N GLU A 17 -3.08 -0.21 24.93
CA GLU A 17 -3.87 1.01 25.12
C GLU A 17 -4.66 0.93 26.42
N GLY A 18 -4.42 1.91 27.30
CA GLY A 18 -4.98 1.91 28.65
C GLY A 18 -4.59 0.64 29.41
N ASP A 19 -5.58 -0.06 29.95
CA ASP A 19 -5.39 -1.27 30.75
C ASP A 19 -5.27 -2.55 29.94
N TYR A 20 -5.37 -2.48 28.61
CA TYR A 20 -5.48 -3.66 27.76
C TYR A 20 -4.32 -3.76 26.76
N THR A 21 -3.94 -5.00 26.46
CA THR A 21 -3.10 -5.35 25.33
C THR A 21 -3.97 -5.96 24.24
N TYR A 22 -3.91 -5.40 23.04
CA TYR A 22 -4.70 -5.78 21.86
C TYR A 22 -3.84 -6.46 20.81
N TYR A 23 -4.45 -7.32 20.02
CA TYR A 23 -3.86 -7.90 18.81
C TYR A 23 -4.97 -8.40 17.87
N TYR A 24 -4.63 -8.50 16.58
CA TYR A 24 -5.50 -9.09 15.58
C TYR A 24 -5.15 -10.55 15.39
N LYS A 25 -6.16 -11.40 15.26
CA LYS A 25 -6.00 -12.82 15.05
C LYS A 25 -7.00 -13.34 14.02
N ASN A 26 -6.55 -14.29 13.18
CA ASN A 26 -7.38 -15.05 12.26
C ASN A 26 -7.07 -16.54 12.47
N ASN A 27 -8.09 -17.36 12.66
CA ASN A 27 -7.93 -18.79 12.93
C ASN A 27 -7.51 -19.61 11.70
N GLY A 28 -7.40 -18.97 10.54
CA GLY A 28 -6.97 -19.59 9.28
C GLY A 28 -7.83 -19.15 8.10
N LEU A 29 -9.09 -19.51 8.07
CA LEU A 29 -10.02 -19.25 6.96
C LEU A 29 -11.14 -18.25 7.31
N GLN A 30 -11.11 -17.60 8.46
CA GLN A 30 -12.03 -16.51 8.74
C GLN A 30 -11.90 -15.42 7.65
N ASN A 31 -13.03 -14.87 7.23
CA ASN A 31 -13.06 -13.86 6.17
C ASN A 31 -12.40 -12.54 6.59
N GLN A 32 -12.49 -12.18 7.87
CA GLN A 32 -11.89 -10.97 8.45
C GLN A 32 -11.09 -11.35 9.70
N TYR A 33 -10.06 -10.56 10.00
CA TYR A 33 -9.35 -10.66 11.27
C TYR A 33 -10.22 -10.18 12.42
N VAL A 34 -10.10 -10.83 13.57
CA VAL A 34 -10.79 -10.49 14.81
C VAL A 34 -9.85 -9.75 15.74
N VAL A 35 -10.32 -8.69 16.39
CA VAL A 35 -9.57 -7.95 17.40
C VAL A 35 -9.79 -8.60 18.75
N TYR A 36 -8.71 -9.09 19.34
CA TYR A 36 -8.67 -9.65 20.70
C TYR A 36 -8.00 -8.70 21.65
N ARG A 37 -8.27 -8.86 22.96
CA ARG A 37 -7.58 -8.12 24.02
C ARG A 37 -7.41 -8.97 25.28
N LYS A 38 -6.45 -8.57 26.10
CA LYS A 38 -6.21 -9.08 27.44
C LYS A 38 -6.02 -7.93 28.42
N LYS A 39 -6.48 -8.09 29.64
CA LYS A 39 -6.16 -7.18 30.74
C LYS A 39 -5.07 -7.78 31.61
N GLY A 40 -3.81 -7.42 31.33
CA GLY A 40 -2.64 -8.05 31.96
C GLY A 40 -2.27 -9.42 31.38
N ASP A 41 -1.09 -9.93 31.79
CA ASP A 41 -0.49 -11.12 31.18
C ASP A 41 -1.19 -12.45 31.54
N ASN A 42 -1.82 -12.49 32.70
CA ASN A 42 -2.42 -13.71 33.25
C ASN A 42 -3.91 -13.85 33.00
N GLU A 43 -4.57 -12.87 32.38
CA GLU A 43 -5.98 -12.96 32.05
C GLU A 43 -6.21 -13.63 30.71
N LYS A 44 -7.40 -14.25 30.56
CA LYS A 44 -7.81 -14.86 29.30
C LYS A 44 -8.07 -13.77 28.26
N GLU A 45 -7.71 -14.08 27.02
CA GLU A 45 -8.08 -13.25 25.89
C GLU A 45 -9.60 -13.22 25.70
N GLU A 46 -10.11 -12.09 25.29
CA GLU A 46 -11.49 -11.91 24.88
C GLU A 46 -11.59 -11.19 23.55
N VAL A 47 -12.66 -11.43 22.82
CA VAL A 47 -12.97 -10.67 21.59
C VAL A 47 -13.34 -9.25 21.97
N PHE A 48 -12.67 -8.29 21.34
CA PHE A 48 -13.00 -6.87 21.44
C PHE A 48 -13.91 -6.42 20.29
N LEU A 49 -13.50 -6.67 19.04
CA LEU A 49 -14.29 -6.44 17.83
C LEU A 49 -14.18 -7.66 16.91
N ASP A 50 -15.31 -8.10 16.38
CA ASP A 50 -15.37 -9.16 15.37
C ASP A 50 -15.96 -8.64 14.06
N PRO A 51 -15.13 -8.22 13.10
CA PRO A 51 -15.61 -7.74 11.80
C PRO A 51 -16.38 -8.78 10.98
N ASN A 52 -16.23 -10.07 11.25
CA ASN A 52 -17.03 -11.11 10.60
C ASN A 52 -18.53 -10.98 10.91
N THR A 53 -18.89 -10.24 11.98
CA THR A 53 -20.27 -9.98 12.39
C THR A 53 -20.82 -8.64 11.89
N PHE A 54 -20.03 -7.83 11.20
CA PHE A 54 -20.47 -6.50 10.75
C PHE A 54 -21.45 -6.55 9.59
N SER A 55 -21.38 -7.59 8.77
CA SER A 55 -22.34 -7.90 7.72
C SER A 55 -22.48 -9.41 7.57
N GLU A 56 -23.59 -9.85 7.00
CA GLU A 56 -23.91 -11.27 6.85
C GLU A 56 -22.91 -12.02 5.97
N ASP A 57 -22.40 -11.35 4.94
CA ASP A 57 -21.44 -11.89 3.96
C ASP A 57 -19.98 -11.52 4.23
N ALA A 58 -19.69 -10.88 5.37
CA ALA A 58 -18.38 -10.38 5.78
C ALA A 58 -17.72 -9.40 4.78
N THR A 59 -18.49 -8.71 3.94
CA THR A 59 -17.99 -7.69 3.02
C THR A 59 -17.82 -6.32 3.67
N THR A 60 -18.33 -6.12 4.88
CA THR A 60 -18.01 -4.96 5.72
C THR A 60 -16.76 -5.25 6.53
N SER A 61 -15.72 -4.42 6.35
CA SER A 61 -14.40 -4.62 6.96
C SER A 61 -14.04 -3.53 7.95
N LEU A 62 -13.18 -3.86 8.91
CA LEU A 62 -12.53 -2.92 9.82
C LEU A 62 -11.35 -2.25 9.11
N SER A 63 -11.37 -0.92 9.04
CA SER A 63 -10.36 -0.15 8.30
C SER A 63 -9.38 0.59 9.20
N GLY A 64 -9.69 0.75 10.47
CA GLY A 64 -8.83 1.41 11.44
C GLY A 64 -9.43 1.33 12.84
N LEU A 65 -8.57 1.36 13.84
CA LEU A 65 -8.94 1.35 15.26
C LEU A 65 -7.95 2.25 16.01
N THR A 66 -8.47 3.24 16.72
CA THR A 66 -7.67 4.18 17.51
C THR A 66 -8.31 4.42 18.86
N PHE A 67 -7.53 4.90 19.83
CA PHE A 67 -7.96 5.05 21.21
C PHE A 67 -7.76 6.48 21.71
N SER A 68 -8.65 6.90 22.62
CA SER A 68 -8.44 8.10 23.41
C SER A 68 -7.18 7.99 24.28
N LYS A 69 -6.67 9.11 24.76
CA LYS A 69 -5.40 9.17 25.52
C LYS A 69 -5.38 8.24 26.74
N ASP A 70 -6.51 8.11 27.42
CA ASP A 70 -6.65 7.22 28.59
C ASP A 70 -7.03 5.78 28.23
N GLY A 71 -7.21 5.46 26.95
CA GLY A 71 -7.58 4.14 26.47
C GLY A 71 -9.00 3.69 26.82
N LYS A 72 -9.87 4.58 27.33
CA LYS A 72 -11.21 4.22 27.77
C LYS A 72 -12.27 4.36 26.68
N THR A 73 -11.99 5.07 25.63
CA THR A 73 -12.85 5.23 24.45
C THR A 73 -12.03 4.86 23.21
N ALA A 74 -12.67 4.15 22.29
CA ALA A 74 -12.07 3.84 21.01
C ALA A 74 -12.95 4.35 19.86
N ALA A 75 -12.34 4.65 18.74
CA ALA A 75 -13.01 4.93 17.49
C ALA A 75 -12.47 3.98 16.42
N TYR A 76 -13.37 3.38 15.67
CA TYR A 76 -12.99 2.51 14.57
C TYR A 76 -13.75 2.88 13.30
N SER A 77 -13.10 2.69 12.17
CA SER A 77 -13.69 2.92 10.86
C SER A 77 -14.04 1.62 10.16
N ILE A 78 -15.18 1.62 9.47
CA ILE A 78 -15.65 0.50 8.68
C ILE A 78 -15.79 0.89 7.22
N SER A 79 -15.53 -0.08 6.34
CA SER A 79 -15.74 -0.01 4.90
C SER A 79 -16.82 -1.01 4.50
N GLU A 80 -17.85 -0.57 3.83
CA GLU A 80 -18.93 -1.41 3.32
C GLU A 80 -18.68 -1.76 1.85
N GLY A 81 -18.65 -3.05 1.52
CA GLY A 81 -18.41 -3.53 0.16
C GLY A 81 -17.07 -3.10 -0.47
N GLY A 82 -16.08 -2.77 0.36
CA GLY A 82 -14.75 -2.35 -0.11
C GLY A 82 -14.65 -0.90 -0.60
N SER A 83 -15.72 -0.09 -0.46
CA SER A 83 -15.69 1.34 -0.80
C SER A 83 -14.67 2.11 0.03
N ASP A 84 -14.09 3.17 -0.53
CA ASP A 84 -13.24 4.12 0.18
C ASP A 84 -14.05 5.08 1.09
N TRP A 85 -15.37 5.17 0.89
CA TRP A 85 -16.26 5.85 1.83
C TRP A 85 -16.42 5.02 3.10
N ARG A 86 -16.27 5.67 4.25
CA ARG A 86 -16.21 5.04 5.56
C ARG A 86 -17.18 5.64 6.54
N LYS A 87 -17.48 4.85 7.57
CA LYS A 87 -18.14 5.31 8.78
C LYS A 87 -17.15 5.21 9.94
N ILE A 88 -17.19 6.16 10.87
CA ILE A 88 -16.45 6.09 12.13
C ILE A 88 -17.45 5.83 13.24
N ILE A 89 -17.18 4.81 14.04
CA ILE A 89 -18.02 4.37 15.16
C ILE A 89 -17.22 4.50 16.44
N VAL A 90 -17.81 5.13 17.45
CA VAL A 90 -17.18 5.33 18.75
C VAL A 90 -17.74 4.30 19.75
N ILE A 91 -16.85 3.68 20.51
CA ILE A 91 -17.18 2.59 21.43
C ILE A 91 -16.56 2.87 22.82
N ASP A 92 -17.31 2.56 23.87
CA ASP A 92 -16.79 2.49 25.24
C ASP A 92 -15.97 1.20 25.40
N VAL A 93 -14.72 1.33 25.77
CA VAL A 93 -13.77 0.22 25.81
C VAL A 93 -14.13 -0.83 26.85
N ALA A 94 -14.55 -0.42 28.04
CA ALA A 94 -14.84 -1.35 29.13
C ALA A 94 -16.10 -2.19 28.86
N SER A 95 -17.19 -1.55 28.45
CA SER A 95 -18.48 -2.20 28.20
C SER A 95 -18.65 -2.74 26.78
N LYS A 96 -17.78 -2.33 25.85
CA LYS A 96 -17.89 -2.60 24.40
C LYS A 96 -19.20 -2.05 23.77
N LYS A 97 -19.85 -1.10 24.42
CA LYS A 97 -21.07 -0.47 23.90
C LYS A 97 -20.73 0.66 22.95
N ILE A 98 -21.40 0.64 21.79
CA ILE A 98 -21.34 1.73 20.82
C ILE A 98 -21.97 2.98 21.47
N LYS A 99 -21.28 4.11 21.34
CA LYS A 99 -21.78 5.42 21.74
C LYS A 99 -22.65 6.02 20.63
N GLU A 100 -23.32 7.13 20.92
CA GLU A 100 -24.15 7.83 19.95
C GLU A 100 -23.35 8.46 18.80
N ASP A 101 -22.05 8.66 19.01
CA ASP A 101 -21.16 9.24 18.01
C ASP A 101 -20.90 8.26 16.87
N THR A 102 -21.58 8.48 15.74
CA THR A 102 -21.34 7.78 14.48
C THR A 102 -21.16 8.81 13.38
N LEU A 103 -20.00 8.81 12.74
CA LEU A 103 -19.70 9.69 11.62
C LEU A 103 -19.87 8.93 10.32
N VAL A 104 -20.46 9.57 9.34
CA VAL A 104 -20.70 9.00 8.00
C VAL A 104 -19.99 9.84 6.93
N ASP A 105 -19.95 9.34 5.71
CA ASP A 105 -19.36 10.04 4.56
C ASP A 105 -17.92 10.54 4.82
N VAL A 106 -17.09 9.65 5.38
CA VAL A 106 -15.68 9.89 5.66
C VAL A 106 -14.82 9.22 4.60
N LYS A 107 -13.87 9.93 4.02
CA LYS A 107 -13.02 9.39 2.95
C LYS A 107 -11.58 9.87 3.06
N PHE A 108 -10.63 8.94 2.93
CA PHE A 108 -9.19 9.19 3.03
C PHE A 108 -8.79 9.89 4.33
N SER A 109 -9.20 9.31 5.44
CA SER A 109 -9.03 9.88 6.77
C SER A 109 -8.32 8.92 7.73
N GLY A 110 -7.37 9.47 8.51
CA GLY A 110 -7.02 8.92 9.80
C GLY A 110 -7.98 9.40 10.89
N ILE A 111 -7.79 8.91 12.11
CA ILE A 111 -8.47 9.35 13.32
C ILE A 111 -7.40 9.76 14.31
N SER A 112 -7.26 11.05 14.60
CA SER A 112 -6.25 11.55 15.53
C SER A 112 -6.92 12.14 16.77
N TRP A 113 -6.79 11.46 17.90
CA TRP A 113 -7.41 11.85 19.15
C TRP A 113 -6.75 13.09 19.76
N LYS A 114 -7.54 13.99 20.31
CA LYS A 114 -7.14 15.08 21.15
C LYS A 114 -7.53 14.77 22.59
N GLY A 115 -6.58 14.26 23.36
CA GLY A 115 -6.86 13.77 24.70
C GLY A 115 -8.00 12.74 24.70
N ASN A 116 -9.02 13.01 25.54
CA ASN A 116 -10.21 12.17 25.64
C ASN A 116 -11.50 12.86 25.14
N GLU A 117 -11.36 14.06 24.56
CA GLU A 117 -12.51 14.93 24.24
C GLU A 117 -13.10 14.71 22.87
N GLY A 118 -12.29 14.25 21.92
CA GLY A 118 -12.67 14.12 20.53
C GLY A 118 -11.48 13.85 19.64
N PHE A 119 -11.68 13.92 18.33
CA PHE A 119 -10.63 13.59 17.36
C PHE A 119 -10.75 14.41 16.07
N TYR A 120 -9.63 14.52 15.38
CA TYR A 120 -9.55 15.07 14.03
C TYR A 120 -9.79 13.97 13.01
N TYR A 121 -10.50 14.31 11.94
CA TYR A 121 -10.74 13.45 10.78
C TYR A 121 -10.87 14.29 9.51
N SER A 122 -10.77 13.66 8.36
CA SER A 122 -10.85 14.33 7.06
C SER A 122 -11.93 13.72 6.18
N SER A 123 -12.51 14.53 5.31
CA SER A 123 -13.40 14.03 4.25
C SER A 123 -13.59 15.04 3.14
N TYR A 124 -14.23 14.59 2.06
CA TYR A 124 -14.82 15.42 1.02
C TYR A 124 -16.29 15.70 1.33
N ASP A 125 -16.83 16.76 0.76
CA ASP A 125 -18.28 16.89 0.66
C ASP A 125 -18.83 15.73 -0.18
N LYS A 126 -19.97 15.18 0.23
CA LYS A 126 -20.63 14.12 -0.52
C LYS A 126 -20.96 14.63 -1.94
N PRO A 127 -20.50 13.95 -3.00
CA PRO A 127 -20.74 14.41 -4.34
C PRO A 127 -22.22 14.26 -4.73
N LYS A 128 -22.68 15.09 -5.65
CA LYS A 128 -23.98 14.91 -6.30
C LYS A 128 -23.87 13.78 -7.32
N GLY A 129 -24.84 12.88 -7.33
CA GLY A 129 -24.86 11.70 -8.21
C GLY A 129 -24.36 10.45 -7.50
N SER A 130 -23.76 9.53 -8.26
CA SER A 130 -23.24 8.28 -7.68
C SER A 130 -21.97 8.54 -6.88
N GLU A 131 -21.96 8.22 -5.60
CA GLU A 131 -20.80 8.32 -4.73
C GLU A 131 -19.64 7.37 -5.13
N LEU A 132 -19.95 6.33 -5.94
CA LEU A 132 -18.95 5.40 -6.46
C LEU A 132 -18.22 5.90 -7.73
N SER A 133 -18.68 6.97 -8.36
CA SER A 133 -18.07 7.48 -9.61
C SER A 133 -17.96 9.00 -9.68
N ALA A 134 -18.77 9.74 -8.92
CA ALA A 134 -18.75 11.19 -8.96
C ALA A 134 -17.46 11.77 -8.37
N LYS A 135 -16.94 12.82 -9.02
CA LYS A 135 -15.68 13.46 -8.66
C LYS A 135 -15.71 14.03 -7.24
N THR A 136 -14.64 13.76 -6.50
CA THR A 136 -14.30 14.41 -5.24
C THR A 136 -13.01 15.20 -5.42
N ASP A 137 -12.97 16.46 -5.03
CA ASP A 137 -11.89 17.36 -5.42
C ASP A 137 -11.35 18.23 -4.28
N GLN A 138 -12.16 18.48 -3.25
CA GLN A 138 -11.79 19.37 -2.16
C GLN A 138 -11.91 18.67 -0.81
N HIS A 139 -10.78 18.29 -0.27
CA HIS A 139 -10.65 17.62 1.02
C HIS A 139 -10.58 18.62 2.15
N LYS A 140 -11.14 18.30 3.33
CA LYS A 140 -11.18 19.17 4.49
C LYS A 140 -10.81 18.37 5.75
N LEU A 141 -10.16 19.04 6.68
CA LEU A 141 -9.93 18.54 8.03
C LEU A 141 -11.01 19.07 8.96
N TYR A 142 -11.62 18.18 9.74
CA TYR A 142 -12.65 18.46 10.74
C TYR A 142 -12.19 18.07 12.13
N TYR A 143 -12.86 18.61 13.14
CA TYR A 143 -12.75 18.14 14.51
C TYR A 143 -14.12 17.68 15.03
N HIS A 144 -14.20 16.44 15.48
CA HIS A 144 -15.39 15.89 16.15
C HIS A 144 -15.21 15.89 17.65
N LYS A 145 -16.11 16.58 18.37
CA LYS A 145 -16.20 16.53 19.82
C LYS A 145 -17.17 15.44 20.22
N LEU A 146 -16.75 14.52 21.09
CA LEU A 146 -17.62 13.46 21.60
C LEU A 146 -18.92 14.00 22.20
N GLY A 147 -20.01 13.30 21.93
CA GLY A 147 -21.36 13.67 22.40
C GLY A 147 -22.00 14.82 21.61
N THR A 148 -21.44 15.20 20.47
CA THR A 148 -22.03 16.21 19.58
C THR A 148 -22.42 15.61 18.23
N SER A 149 -23.29 16.28 17.51
CA SER A 149 -23.66 15.85 16.15
C SER A 149 -22.59 16.21 15.15
N GLN A 150 -22.24 15.27 14.24
CA GLN A 150 -21.27 15.49 13.14
C GLN A 150 -21.55 16.75 12.31
N LYS A 151 -22.83 17.11 12.12
CA LYS A 151 -23.21 18.32 11.38
C LYS A 151 -22.68 19.63 11.98
N ASN A 152 -22.30 19.59 13.28
CA ASN A 152 -21.78 20.73 14.00
C ASN A 152 -20.23 20.73 14.04
N ASP A 153 -19.58 19.74 13.40
CA ASP A 153 -18.13 19.63 13.42
C ASP A 153 -17.52 20.81 12.64
N PRO A 154 -16.63 21.60 13.29
CA PRO A 154 -15.99 22.70 12.63
C PRO A 154 -14.98 22.19 11.58
N VAL A 155 -14.92 22.89 10.45
CA VAL A 155 -13.80 22.76 9.51
C VAL A 155 -12.57 23.42 10.13
N ILE A 156 -11.53 22.64 10.30
CA ILE A 156 -10.26 23.11 10.87
C ILE A 156 -9.34 23.65 9.78
N PHE A 157 -9.35 23.00 8.59
CA PHE A 157 -8.54 23.42 7.45
C PHE A 157 -9.17 22.95 6.13
N GLY A 158 -8.98 23.74 5.08
CA GLY A 158 -9.45 23.44 3.73
C GLY A 158 -10.84 23.99 3.43
N GLY A 159 -11.33 23.72 2.24
CA GLY A 159 -12.68 24.11 1.82
C GLY A 159 -12.81 25.56 1.37
N THR A 160 -11.70 26.28 1.14
CA THR A 160 -11.74 27.65 0.60
C THR A 160 -11.76 27.64 -0.93
N ALA A 161 -12.42 28.63 -1.53
CA ALA A 161 -12.45 28.78 -2.98
C ALA A 161 -11.08 29.16 -3.57
N ALA A 162 -10.23 29.80 -2.78
CA ALA A 162 -8.92 30.29 -3.21
C ALA A 162 -7.88 29.18 -3.40
N GLU A 163 -7.99 28.09 -2.65
CA GLU A 163 -7.02 27.01 -2.67
C GLU A 163 -7.71 25.65 -2.52
N LYS A 164 -7.64 24.86 -3.58
CA LYS A 164 -8.19 23.50 -3.59
C LYS A 164 -7.12 22.49 -3.24
N HIS A 165 -7.31 21.78 -2.13
CA HIS A 165 -6.47 20.66 -1.76
C HIS A 165 -7.23 19.35 -1.92
N ARG A 166 -6.67 18.43 -2.69
CA ARG A 166 -7.27 17.10 -2.90
C ARG A 166 -7.04 16.16 -1.73
N TYR A 167 -5.99 16.40 -0.94
CA TYR A 167 -5.66 15.66 0.26
C TYR A 167 -5.31 16.60 1.39
N VAL A 168 -6.05 16.52 2.49
CA VAL A 168 -5.79 17.26 3.72
C VAL A 168 -5.81 16.26 4.88
N GLY A 169 -4.73 16.17 5.62
CA GLY A 169 -4.64 15.33 6.82
C GLY A 169 -4.22 16.14 8.03
N GLY A 170 -4.62 15.68 9.19
CA GLY A 170 -4.22 16.28 10.47
C GLY A 170 -3.93 15.21 11.50
N TYR A 171 -2.87 15.42 12.28
CA TYR A 171 -2.52 14.56 13.40
C TYR A 171 -1.85 15.36 14.51
N LEU A 172 -1.89 14.83 15.73
CA LEU A 172 -1.24 15.42 16.88
C LEU A 172 0.13 14.78 17.13
N THR A 173 1.06 15.58 17.65
CA THR A 173 2.24 15.04 18.31
C THR A 173 1.83 14.20 19.52
N GLU A 174 2.65 13.21 19.93
CA GLU A 174 2.29 12.29 21.02
C GLU A 174 1.99 12.99 22.35
N ASP A 175 2.61 14.15 22.58
CA ASP A 175 2.36 15.01 23.77
C ASP A 175 1.11 15.90 23.65
N ASP A 176 0.31 15.75 22.57
CA ASP A 176 -0.87 16.57 22.25
C ASP A 176 -0.59 18.07 22.09
N ARG A 177 0.67 18.46 21.99
CA ARG A 177 1.05 19.88 21.93
C ARG A 177 0.81 20.51 20.58
N TYR A 178 1.19 19.84 19.49
CA TYR A 178 1.10 20.38 18.15
C TYR A 178 0.08 19.63 17.32
N LEU A 179 -0.84 20.37 16.70
CA LEU A 179 -1.61 19.89 15.57
C LEU A 179 -0.79 20.12 14.30
N ILE A 180 -0.52 19.06 13.58
CA ILE A 180 0.20 19.05 12.31
C ILE A 180 -0.81 18.88 11.19
N ILE A 181 -0.77 19.77 10.20
CA ILE A 181 -1.67 19.71 9.02
C ILE A 181 -0.83 19.59 7.76
N SER A 182 -1.14 18.59 6.96
CA SER A 182 -0.58 18.39 5.63
C SER A 182 -1.65 18.62 4.57
N ALA A 183 -1.34 19.41 3.54
CA ALA A 183 -2.26 19.72 2.46
C ALA A 183 -1.57 19.57 1.11
N SER A 184 -2.20 18.81 0.18
CA SER A 184 -1.64 18.48 -1.12
C SER A 184 -2.67 18.65 -2.23
N THR A 185 -2.20 19.05 -3.41
CA THR A 185 -3.01 19.06 -4.64
C THR A 185 -2.96 17.73 -5.39
N SER A 186 -1.96 16.91 -5.10
CA SER A 186 -1.75 15.61 -5.72
C SER A 186 -1.08 14.64 -4.72
N THR A 187 -0.71 13.46 -5.17
CA THR A 187 -0.10 12.40 -4.37
C THR A 187 1.37 12.64 -4.00
N SER A 188 1.97 13.71 -4.49
CA SER A 188 3.34 14.09 -4.17
C SER A 188 3.47 15.59 -4.02
N GLY A 189 4.28 16.02 -3.04
CA GLY A 189 4.42 17.42 -2.65
C GLY A 189 3.31 17.88 -1.71
N ASN A 190 3.67 18.48 -0.58
CA ASN A 190 2.70 18.95 0.40
C ASN A 190 3.12 20.26 1.06
N LYS A 191 2.13 21.10 1.34
CA LYS A 191 2.25 22.14 2.36
C LYS A 191 2.18 21.52 3.74
N LEU A 192 2.91 22.08 4.68
CA LEU A 192 2.94 21.63 6.07
C LEU A 192 2.72 22.80 7.01
N PHE A 193 1.78 22.63 7.93
CA PHE A 193 1.44 23.64 8.93
C PHE A 193 1.47 23.03 10.33
N ILE A 194 1.74 23.88 11.32
CA ILE A 194 1.67 23.53 12.76
C ILE A 194 0.83 24.52 13.53
N LYS A 195 0.18 24.05 14.60
CA LYS A 195 -0.54 24.87 15.55
C LYS A 195 -0.21 24.41 16.98
N ASP A 196 0.30 25.31 17.82
CA ASP A 196 0.62 25.01 19.22
C ASP A 196 -0.66 25.05 20.06
N LEU A 197 -1.20 23.87 20.41
CA LEU A 197 -2.44 23.74 21.18
C LEU A 197 -2.25 24.02 22.67
N SER A 198 -1.02 24.11 23.16
CA SER A 198 -0.73 24.50 24.53
C SER A 198 -1.00 26.00 24.82
N LYS A 199 -1.17 26.78 23.77
CA LYS A 199 -1.42 28.22 23.82
C LYS A 199 -2.83 28.55 23.40
N LYS A 200 -3.56 29.27 24.24
CA LYS A 200 -4.87 29.80 23.87
C LYS A 200 -4.72 30.77 22.68
N ASN A 201 -5.58 30.63 21.67
CA ASN A 201 -5.58 31.47 20.47
C ASN A 201 -4.28 31.42 19.62
N SER A 202 -3.52 30.32 19.68
CA SER A 202 -2.38 30.14 18.79
C SER A 202 -2.82 30.13 17.32
N LYS A 203 -1.99 30.73 16.46
CA LYS A 203 -2.23 30.76 15.02
C LYS A 203 -1.64 29.52 14.36
N LEU A 204 -2.19 29.16 13.22
CA LEU A 204 -1.59 28.20 12.32
C LEU A 204 -0.33 28.82 11.68
N ILE A 205 0.78 28.12 11.72
CA ILE A 205 2.09 28.56 11.21
C ILE A 205 2.49 27.64 10.07
N ALA A 206 2.86 28.21 8.91
CA ALA A 206 3.40 27.44 7.81
C ALA A 206 4.84 26.98 8.11
N VAL A 207 5.10 25.70 7.96
CA VAL A 207 6.45 25.10 7.98
C VAL A 207 6.98 25.05 6.54
N VAL A 208 6.16 24.58 5.62
CA VAL A 208 6.38 24.57 4.17
C VAL A 208 5.13 25.09 3.50
N ASP A 209 5.25 26.14 2.67
CA ASP A 209 4.11 26.78 2.00
C ASP A 209 4.20 26.64 0.47
N ASN A 210 4.68 25.51 0.00
CA ASN A 210 4.71 25.13 -1.42
C ASN A 210 4.59 23.61 -1.53
N PHE A 211 4.62 23.08 -2.77
CA PHE A 211 4.49 21.66 -3.07
C PHE A 211 5.81 21.04 -3.60
N ASP A 212 6.95 21.66 -3.33
CA ASP A 212 8.23 21.26 -3.92
C ASP A 212 8.86 20.05 -3.21
N SER A 213 8.35 19.71 -2.03
CA SER A 213 8.84 18.57 -1.23
C SER A 213 7.71 17.80 -0.57
N ASP A 214 8.03 16.56 -0.19
CA ASP A 214 7.28 15.77 0.77
C ASP A 214 7.93 15.94 2.14
N THR A 215 7.22 16.56 3.08
CA THR A 215 7.74 16.89 4.40
C THR A 215 6.70 16.60 5.47
N TYR A 216 7.08 15.93 6.55
CA TYR A 216 6.21 15.67 7.68
C TYR A 216 6.95 15.74 9.02
N VAL A 217 6.22 15.96 10.10
CA VAL A 217 6.76 15.92 11.46
C VAL A 217 6.79 14.46 11.92
N LEU A 218 7.98 13.96 12.22
CA LEU A 218 8.18 12.61 12.74
C LEU A 218 7.96 12.56 14.26
N ASP A 219 8.53 13.53 14.97
CA ASP A 219 8.48 13.59 16.45
C ASP A 219 8.81 15.00 16.93
N ASN A 220 8.66 15.24 18.25
CA ASN A 220 9.07 16.48 18.90
C ASN A 220 9.61 16.24 20.31
N VAL A 221 10.45 17.14 20.78
CA VAL A 221 10.81 17.28 22.18
C VAL A 221 10.59 18.75 22.57
N GLY A 222 9.54 19.02 23.31
CA GLY A 222 9.12 20.39 23.57
C GLY A 222 8.80 21.14 22.28
N SER A 223 9.47 22.26 22.02
CA SER A 223 9.32 23.03 20.78
C SER A 223 10.26 22.60 19.65
N LYS A 224 11.20 21.70 19.91
CA LYS A 224 12.09 21.14 18.88
C LYS A 224 11.34 20.06 18.09
N LEU A 225 11.17 20.30 16.80
CA LEU A 225 10.55 19.38 15.86
C LEU A 225 11.61 18.59 15.10
N TYR A 226 11.33 17.32 14.84
CA TYR A 226 12.10 16.45 13.95
C TYR A 226 11.28 16.22 12.70
N LEU A 227 11.77 16.70 11.55
CA LEU A 227 11.08 16.63 10.27
C LEU A 227 11.76 15.66 9.34
N VAL A 228 10.98 14.86 8.64
CA VAL A 228 11.45 14.07 7.49
C VAL A 228 11.13 14.84 6.23
N THR A 229 12.11 14.98 5.34
CA THR A 229 11.93 15.75 4.11
C THR A 229 12.79 15.20 2.96
N ASN A 230 12.27 15.35 1.74
CA ASN A 230 13.05 15.18 0.53
C ASN A 230 13.46 16.50 -0.13
N LEU A 231 13.28 17.63 0.55
CA LEU A 231 13.74 18.93 0.06
C LEU A 231 15.26 18.94 -0.06
N ASN A 232 15.76 19.08 -1.29
CA ASN A 232 17.20 18.96 -1.62
C ASN A 232 17.85 17.66 -1.10
N ALA A 233 17.06 16.62 -0.93
CA ALA A 233 17.50 15.31 -0.44
C ALA A 233 16.57 14.21 -1.03
N PRO A 234 16.76 13.80 -2.29
CA PRO A 234 15.86 12.88 -2.99
C PRO A 234 15.65 11.54 -2.28
N ASN A 235 16.62 11.07 -1.48
CA ASN A 235 16.53 9.86 -0.67
C ASN A 235 16.04 10.12 0.76
N GLN A 236 15.58 11.33 1.06
CA GLN A 236 15.12 11.80 2.35
C GLN A 236 16.21 11.96 3.42
N LYS A 237 15.97 12.86 4.31
CA LYS A 237 16.77 13.13 5.52
C LYS A 237 15.87 13.55 6.68
N ILE A 238 16.43 13.55 7.89
CA ILE A 238 15.80 14.14 9.06
C ILE A 238 16.48 15.45 9.38
N VAL A 239 15.69 16.49 9.58
CA VAL A 239 16.14 17.80 10.02
C VAL A 239 15.46 18.16 11.35
N THR A 240 16.05 19.10 12.09
CA THR A 240 15.45 19.67 13.29
C THR A 240 15.20 21.15 13.14
N VAL A 241 14.17 21.65 13.80
CA VAL A 241 13.83 23.07 13.82
C VAL A 241 13.02 23.40 15.08
N ASP A 242 13.11 24.66 15.55
CA ASP A 242 12.22 25.16 16.61
C ASP A 242 10.85 25.54 16.01
N ALA A 243 9.77 25.08 16.64
CA ALA A 243 8.40 25.37 16.22
C ALA A 243 8.02 26.85 16.20
N LYS A 244 8.82 27.73 16.83
CA LYS A 244 8.61 29.19 16.80
C LYS A 244 9.02 29.81 15.45
N ASN A 245 10.03 29.21 14.79
CA ASN A 245 10.55 29.66 13.50
C ASN A 245 10.79 28.43 12.61
N PRO A 246 9.72 27.73 12.13
CA PRO A 246 9.84 26.40 11.61
C PRO A 246 10.17 26.32 10.12
N THR A 247 10.39 27.45 9.45
CA THR A 247 10.60 27.51 8.01
C THR A 247 11.96 26.91 7.57
N PRO A 248 12.08 26.47 6.30
CA PRO A 248 13.23 25.69 5.84
C PRO A 248 14.61 26.34 6.04
N GLU A 249 14.70 27.66 6.01
CA GLU A 249 15.97 28.38 6.23
C GLU A 249 16.53 28.20 7.66
N ASN A 250 15.71 27.75 8.60
CA ASN A 250 16.09 27.49 9.99
C ASN A 250 16.37 25.99 10.29
N TRP A 251 16.22 25.14 9.28
CA TRP A 251 16.42 23.70 9.46
C TRP A 251 17.89 23.36 9.66
N LYS A 252 18.14 22.39 10.52
CA LYS A 252 19.47 21.83 10.77
C LYS A 252 19.44 20.35 10.49
N ASP A 253 20.40 19.85 9.74
CA ASP A 253 20.54 18.42 9.49
C ASP A 253 20.71 17.66 10.80
N PHE A 254 19.97 16.56 10.94
CA PHE A 254 20.02 15.67 12.10
C PHE A 254 20.45 14.27 11.72
N ILE A 255 19.76 13.63 10.76
CA ILE A 255 20.20 12.41 10.07
C ILE A 255 20.36 12.77 8.60
N ALA A 256 21.61 12.74 8.12
CA ALA A 256 21.92 13.12 6.75
C ALA A 256 21.35 12.12 5.72
N GLU A 257 21.05 12.63 4.53
CA GLU A 257 20.76 11.78 3.37
C GLU A 257 21.91 10.83 3.07
N THR A 258 21.58 9.62 2.64
CA THR A 258 22.52 8.63 2.16
C THR A 258 22.23 8.24 0.70
N GLU A 259 23.01 7.34 0.14
CA GLU A 259 22.72 6.74 -1.17
C GLU A 259 21.47 5.85 -1.18
N TYR A 260 20.95 5.48 -0.01
CA TYR A 260 19.73 4.68 0.16
C TYR A 260 18.58 5.52 0.66
N VAL A 261 17.35 5.11 0.31
CA VAL A 261 16.14 5.81 0.74
C VAL A 261 15.88 5.58 2.21
N LEU A 262 15.73 6.67 2.96
CA LEU A 262 15.41 6.66 4.38
C LEU A 262 13.90 6.44 4.61
N SER A 263 13.57 5.46 5.45
CA SER A 263 12.24 5.26 6.03
C SER A 263 12.36 5.29 7.56
N PRO A 264 12.14 6.44 8.21
CA PRO A 264 12.34 6.56 9.64
C PRO A 264 11.08 6.32 10.45
N SER A 265 11.28 5.91 11.71
CA SER A 265 10.27 5.85 12.76
C SER A 265 10.87 6.30 14.09
N SER A 266 10.03 6.51 15.11
CA SER A 266 10.47 6.82 16.47
C SER A 266 9.70 5.98 17.49
N GLY A 267 10.33 5.69 18.62
CA GLY A 267 9.73 4.96 19.73
C GLY A 267 10.74 4.70 20.84
N GLY A 268 10.27 4.56 22.08
CA GLY A 268 11.11 4.27 23.24
C GLY A 268 12.20 5.30 23.54
N GLY A 269 12.08 6.52 23.02
CA GLY A 269 13.10 7.56 23.15
C GLY A 269 14.24 7.45 22.13
N TYR A 270 14.01 6.76 21.01
CA TYR A 270 14.97 6.57 19.93
C TYR A 270 14.35 6.79 18.56
N PHE A 271 15.19 7.01 17.54
CA PHE A 271 14.86 6.93 16.13
C PHE A 271 15.37 5.63 15.54
N PHE A 272 14.55 5.04 14.66
CA PHE A 272 14.93 3.90 13.85
C PHE A 272 14.97 4.35 12.39
N THR A 273 16.12 4.20 11.73
CA THR A 273 16.28 4.54 10.32
C THR A 273 16.37 3.25 9.53
N GLU A 274 15.35 3.00 8.73
CA GLU A 274 15.30 1.83 7.85
C GLU A 274 15.77 2.20 6.46
N TYR A 275 16.60 1.34 5.86
CA TYR A 275 17.09 1.44 4.49
C TYR A 275 16.95 0.09 3.81
N MET A 276 16.68 0.11 2.52
CA MET A 276 16.75 -1.08 1.68
C MET A 276 18.04 -1.04 0.87
N VAL A 277 18.95 -1.98 1.18
CA VAL A 277 20.28 -2.08 0.55
C VAL A 277 20.32 -3.39 -0.22
N ASP A 278 20.35 -3.34 -1.55
CA ASP A 278 20.37 -4.52 -2.41
C ASP A 278 19.29 -5.56 -2.02
N ALA A 279 18.06 -5.09 -1.87
CA ALA A 279 16.89 -5.88 -1.44
C ALA A 279 16.98 -6.47 -0.01
N VAL A 280 17.89 -5.97 0.82
CA VAL A 280 18.05 -6.36 2.23
C VAL A 280 17.82 -5.15 3.13
N SER A 281 16.96 -5.29 4.13
CA SER A 281 16.77 -4.23 5.11
C SER A 281 18.01 -4.01 5.97
N LYS A 282 18.31 -2.74 6.22
CA LYS A 282 19.29 -2.28 7.21
C LYS A 282 18.62 -1.28 8.13
N VAL A 283 18.70 -1.48 9.43
CA VAL A 283 18.05 -0.64 10.44
C VAL A 283 19.07 -0.14 11.45
N LEU A 284 19.11 1.19 11.62
CA LEU A 284 19.97 1.85 12.58
C LEU A 284 19.14 2.50 13.68
N GLN A 285 19.62 2.44 14.91
CA GLN A 285 18.99 3.06 16.08
C GLN A 285 19.82 4.25 16.54
N TYR A 286 19.17 5.43 16.63
CA TYR A 286 19.77 6.69 17.07
C TYR A 286 19.06 7.23 18.31
N ASP A 287 19.79 7.91 19.19
CA ASP A 287 19.15 8.70 20.23
C ASP A 287 18.64 10.06 19.70
N PHE A 288 17.94 10.81 20.57
CA PHE A 288 17.39 12.12 20.22
C PHE A 288 18.43 13.25 20.08
N ASP A 289 19.70 12.96 20.38
CA ASP A 289 20.83 13.85 20.11
C ASP A 289 21.55 13.53 18.78
N GLY A 290 21.10 12.50 18.07
CA GLY A 290 21.63 12.08 16.77
C GLY A 290 22.83 11.14 16.87
N LYS A 291 23.10 10.59 18.06
CA LYS A 291 24.16 9.60 18.24
C LYS A 291 23.68 8.23 17.79
N LEU A 292 24.45 7.58 16.91
CA LEU A 292 24.24 6.20 16.55
C LEU A 292 24.47 5.29 17.77
N ILE A 293 23.46 4.54 18.15
CA ILE A 293 23.52 3.58 19.26
C ILE A 293 23.96 2.22 18.74
N ARG A 294 23.30 1.73 17.68
CA ARG A 294 23.62 0.42 17.06
C ARG A 294 22.99 0.24 15.68
N GLU A 295 23.52 -0.71 14.94
CA GLU A 295 22.80 -1.38 13.88
C GLU A 295 22.02 -2.55 14.47
N ILE A 296 20.72 -2.67 14.13
CA ILE A 296 19.88 -3.75 14.64
C ILE A 296 20.19 -5.03 13.86
N LYS A 297 20.53 -6.09 14.60
CA LYS A 297 20.75 -7.41 14.01
C LYS A 297 19.41 -8.01 13.55
N LEU A 298 19.29 -8.27 12.26
CA LEU A 298 18.11 -8.88 11.66
C LEU A 298 18.28 -10.39 11.52
N PRO A 299 17.16 -11.16 11.41
CA PRO A 299 17.20 -12.61 11.36
C PRO A 299 17.89 -13.22 10.14
N GLY A 300 18.01 -12.47 9.05
CA GLY A 300 18.58 -12.94 7.79
C GLY A 300 18.47 -11.92 6.68
N VAL A 301 18.48 -12.43 5.44
CA VAL A 301 18.31 -11.62 4.23
C VAL A 301 16.83 -11.47 3.91
N GLY A 302 16.34 -10.23 3.94
CA GLY A 302 14.92 -9.96 3.69
C GLY A 302 14.50 -8.55 4.09
N ASN A 303 13.20 -8.39 4.16
CA ASN A 303 12.53 -7.14 4.49
C ASN A 303 12.10 -7.17 5.97
N ALA A 304 12.61 -6.23 6.75
CA ALA A 304 12.20 -5.99 8.13
C ALA A 304 11.41 -4.67 8.21
N GLY A 305 10.40 -4.61 9.06
CA GLY A 305 9.62 -3.40 9.24
C GLY A 305 8.75 -3.44 10.49
N GLY A 306 8.17 -2.29 10.83
CA GLY A 306 7.29 -2.16 11.98
C GLY A 306 7.97 -1.57 13.22
N PHE A 307 9.20 -1.09 13.10
CA PHE A 307 9.89 -0.38 14.19
C PHE A 307 9.17 0.93 14.52
N GLY A 308 9.21 1.30 15.80
CA GLY A 308 8.58 2.49 16.34
C GLY A 308 7.45 2.19 17.31
N GLY A 309 6.97 3.21 17.97
CA GLY A 309 5.92 3.10 18.99
C GLY A 309 5.86 4.32 19.90
N LYS A 310 5.26 4.15 21.06
CA LYS A 310 5.16 5.22 22.07
C LYS A 310 6.55 5.58 22.61
N LYS A 311 6.72 6.84 23.01
CA LYS A 311 7.99 7.36 23.54
C LYS A 311 8.52 6.62 24.77
N ASP A 312 7.63 6.11 25.60
CA ASP A 312 7.97 5.38 26.82
C ASP A 312 8.06 3.86 26.64
N ALA A 313 7.90 3.37 25.40
CA ALA A 313 7.99 1.95 25.10
C ALA A 313 9.38 1.39 25.43
N LYS A 314 9.42 0.21 26.05
CA LYS A 314 10.65 -0.54 26.35
C LYS A 314 10.87 -1.67 25.35
N ILE A 315 9.78 -2.17 24.83
CA ILE A 315 9.72 -3.28 23.87
C ILE A 315 9.08 -2.76 22.59
N ASP A 316 9.66 -3.18 21.50
CA ASP A 316 9.13 -2.97 20.15
C ASP A 316 8.94 -4.32 19.45
N TYR A 317 8.21 -4.35 18.37
CA TYR A 317 7.99 -5.54 17.56
C TYR A 317 8.27 -5.20 16.10
N PHE A 318 8.97 -6.09 15.41
CA PHE A 318 9.16 -5.96 13.98
C PHE A 318 8.84 -7.27 13.27
N SER A 319 8.40 -7.15 12.03
CA SER A 319 8.20 -8.29 11.14
C SER A 319 9.43 -8.51 10.27
N PHE A 320 9.65 -9.75 9.87
CA PHE A 320 10.69 -10.11 8.93
C PHE A 320 10.13 -11.11 7.90
N THR A 321 10.40 -10.86 6.62
CA THR A 321 9.88 -11.66 5.51
C THR A 321 10.76 -11.50 4.27
N ASN A 322 10.58 -12.38 3.29
CA ASN A 322 11.04 -12.23 1.91
C ASN A 322 10.11 -13.01 0.98
N TYR A 323 10.41 -13.12 -0.31
CA TYR A 323 9.51 -13.78 -1.27
C TYR A 323 9.27 -15.27 -1.00
N SER A 324 10.16 -15.95 -0.29
CA SER A 324 10.02 -17.38 0.06
C SER A 324 9.93 -17.67 1.56
N THR A 325 10.02 -16.65 2.40
CA THR A 325 9.97 -16.80 3.86
C THR A 325 8.73 -16.15 4.42
N PRO A 326 7.78 -16.93 4.99
CA PRO A 326 6.59 -16.40 5.65
C PRO A 326 6.94 -15.37 6.72
N SER A 327 6.10 -14.33 6.84
CA SER A 327 6.33 -13.25 7.79
C SER A 327 6.29 -13.76 9.23
N SER A 328 7.36 -13.51 9.96
CA SER A 328 7.49 -13.77 11.40
C SER A 328 7.59 -12.48 12.18
N ILE A 329 7.20 -12.49 13.45
CA ILE A 329 7.23 -11.35 14.36
C ILE A 329 8.32 -11.58 15.40
N TYR A 330 9.16 -10.56 15.56
CA TYR A 330 10.24 -10.52 16.55
C TYR A 330 9.95 -9.47 17.60
N LYS A 331 10.23 -9.79 18.84
CA LYS A 331 10.18 -8.89 19.98
C LYS A 331 11.56 -8.30 20.19
N TYR A 332 11.65 -6.99 20.22
CA TYR A 332 12.89 -6.22 20.29
C TYR A 332 12.97 -5.43 21.59
N ASN A 333 14.02 -5.65 22.38
CA ASN A 333 14.31 -4.83 23.55
C ASN A 333 15.06 -3.57 23.10
N ILE A 334 14.41 -2.41 23.21
CA ILE A 334 14.94 -1.14 22.69
C ILE A 334 16.23 -0.72 23.43
N GLU A 335 16.32 -1.02 24.71
CA GLU A 335 17.48 -0.64 25.55
C GLU A 335 18.70 -1.52 25.28
N THR A 336 18.52 -2.85 25.26
CA THR A 336 19.61 -3.80 25.10
C THR A 336 19.97 -4.09 23.64
N GLY A 337 19.03 -3.93 22.72
CA GLY A 337 19.18 -4.27 21.30
C GLY A 337 19.01 -5.76 21.01
N GLU A 338 18.55 -6.53 21.98
CA GLU A 338 18.29 -7.97 21.80
C GLU A 338 16.94 -8.22 21.15
N SER A 339 16.88 -9.19 20.25
CA SER A 339 15.66 -9.64 19.60
C SER A 339 15.43 -11.12 19.85
N GLU A 340 14.18 -11.48 20.05
CA GLU A 340 13.73 -12.87 20.15
C GLU A 340 12.52 -13.11 19.23
N LEU A 341 12.40 -14.34 18.72
CA LEU A 341 11.21 -14.72 17.96
C LEU A 341 9.99 -14.69 18.87
N TYR A 342 8.99 -13.88 18.50
CA TYR A 342 7.72 -13.76 19.21
C TYR A 342 6.66 -14.69 18.63
N TRP A 343 6.53 -14.72 17.30
CA TRP A 343 5.59 -15.55 16.59
C TRP A 343 6.09 -15.88 15.17
N SER A 344 5.82 -17.09 14.76
CA SER A 344 6.13 -17.61 13.43
C SER A 344 4.95 -18.45 12.93
N PRO A 345 4.55 -18.35 11.66
CA PRO A 345 3.43 -19.13 11.13
C PRO A 345 3.77 -20.62 11.01
N GLU A 346 2.83 -21.47 11.41
CA GLU A 346 2.88 -22.90 11.16
C GLU A 346 2.21 -23.19 9.81
N ILE A 347 2.98 -23.14 8.74
CA ILE A 347 2.52 -23.31 7.36
C ILE A 347 3.26 -24.48 6.68
N ASP A 348 2.52 -25.28 5.93
CA ASP A 348 3.06 -26.40 5.15
C ASP A 348 3.76 -25.89 3.86
N PHE A 349 4.80 -25.08 4.06
CA PHE A 349 5.64 -24.52 3.01
C PHE A 349 7.07 -24.43 3.52
N ASN A 350 8.00 -25.08 2.80
CA ASN A 350 9.41 -25.09 3.17
C ASN A 350 10.19 -24.04 2.39
N SER A 351 10.56 -22.94 3.04
CA SER A 351 11.35 -21.84 2.47
C SER A 351 12.68 -22.31 1.86
N GLU A 352 13.30 -23.34 2.42
CA GLU A 352 14.58 -23.86 1.97
C GLU A 352 14.53 -24.52 0.58
N ASP A 353 13.34 -24.83 0.09
CA ASP A 353 13.16 -25.39 -1.25
C ASP A 353 13.20 -24.32 -2.36
N TYR A 354 13.30 -23.04 -2.01
CA TYR A 354 13.19 -21.91 -2.92
C TYR A 354 14.45 -21.06 -2.91
N VAL A 355 14.66 -20.31 -4.00
CA VAL A 355 15.74 -19.37 -4.17
C VAL A 355 15.24 -18.08 -4.78
N SER A 356 15.72 -16.96 -4.26
CA SER A 356 15.53 -15.61 -4.82
C SER A 356 16.87 -15.04 -5.28
N ASN A 357 16.92 -14.57 -6.51
CA ASN A 357 18.10 -13.93 -7.08
C ASN A 357 17.75 -12.51 -7.52
N GLN A 358 18.56 -11.54 -7.12
CA GLN A 358 18.51 -10.21 -7.68
C GLN A 358 19.37 -10.16 -8.94
N VAL A 359 18.82 -9.64 -10.02
CA VAL A 359 19.50 -9.39 -11.27
C VAL A 359 19.33 -7.94 -11.66
N PHE A 360 20.22 -7.43 -12.51
CA PHE A 360 20.11 -6.12 -13.15
C PHE A 360 20.03 -6.31 -14.65
N TYR A 361 19.08 -5.64 -15.29
CA TYR A 361 18.94 -5.63 -16.74
C TYR A 361 18.93 -4.19 -17.24
N GLU A 362 19.20 -4.00 -18.51
CA GLU A 362 19.18 -2.70 -19.16
C GLU A 362 17.82 -2.45 -19.80
N SER A 363 17.23 -1.28 -19.49
CA SER A 363 16.05 -0.78 -20.17
C SER A 363 16.44 -0.20 -21.55
N LYS A 364 15.44 0.21 -22.32
CA LYS A 364 15.59 0.74 -23.68
C LYS A 364 16.59 1.90 -23.79
N ASP A 365 16.67 2.73 -22.76
CA ASP A 365 17.58 3.89 -22.70
C ASP A 365 18.92 3.60 -22.00
N GLY A 366 19.21 2.31 -21.70
CA GLY A 366 20.41 1.88 -21.00
C GLY A 366 20.36 1.99 -19.47
N THR A 367 19.24 2.43 -18.91
CA THR A 367 19.06 2.47 -17.45
C THR A 367 19.10 1.06 -16.88
N LYS A 368 19.91 0.84 -15.85
CA LYS A 368 19.97 -0.44 -15.13
C LYS A 368 18.79 -0.52 -14.14
N VAL A 369 18.00 -1.57 -14.27
CA VAL A 369 16.83 -1.82 -13.45
C VAL A 369 17.00 -3.14 -12.71
N PRO A 370 16.81 -3.17 -11.36
CA PRO A 370 16.89 -4.42 -10.61
C PRO A 370 15.59 -5.21 -10.75
N MET A 371 15.71 -6.53 -10.68
CA MET A 371 14.60 -7.47 -10.64
C MET A 371 14.94 -8.62 -9.70
N ILE A 372 13.99 -9.00 -8.85
CA ILE A 372 14.11 -10.21 -8.02
C ILE A 372 13.32 -11.33 -8.68
N ILE A 373 13.99 -12.46 -8.92
CA ILE A 373 13.43 -13.66 -9.53
C ILE A 373 13.43 -14.76 -8.49
N THR A 374 12.25 -15.31 -8.18
CA THR A 374 12.07 -16.35 -7.16
C THR A 374 11.44 -17.58 -7.79
N HIS A 375 11.97 -18.75 -7.48
CA HIS A 375 11.46 -20.03 -7.95
C HIS A 375 11.96 -21.18 -7.06
N LYS A 376 11.40 -22.35 -7.26
CA LYS A 376 11.85 -23.57 -6.60
C LYS A 376 13.28 -23.91 -7.05
N LYS A 377 14.12 -24.40 -6.12
CA LYS A 377 15.46 -24.93 -6.43
C LYS A 377 15.35 -26.10 -7.42
N GLY A 378 16.25 -26.16 -8.37
CA GLY A 378 16.25 -27.21 -9.40
C GLY A 378 15.34 -26.93 -10.61
N VAL A 379 14.71 -25.78 -10.70
CA VAL A 379 14.02 -25.35 -11.92
C VAL A 379 15.04 -25.20 -13.04
N GLU A 380 14.80 -25.86 -14.17
CA GLU A 380 15.66 -25.78 -15.34
C GLU A 380 15.35 -24.53 -16.16
N LEU A 381 16.39 -23.80 -16.55
CA LEU A 381 16.25 -22.63 -17.43
C LEU A 381 16.22 -23.07 -18.91
N ASN A 382 15.08 -23.61 -19.31
CA ASN A 382 14.84 -24.18 -20.65
C ASN A 382 13.83 -23.39 -21.49
N GLY A 383 13.34 -22.24 -20.98
CA GLY A 383 12.37 -21.40 -21.66
C GLY A 383 10.91 -21.88 -21.53
N LYS A 384 10.61 -22.88 -20.68
CA LYS A 384 9.28 -23.50 -20.56
C LYS A 384 8.63 -23.36 -19.18
N ASN A 385 9.22 -22.59 -18.28
CA ASN A 385 8.64 -22.41 -16.96
C ASN A 385 7.50 -21.39 -16.99
N PRO A 386 6.32 -21.74 -16.44
CA PRO A 386 5.25 -20.77 -16.30
C PRO A 386 5.72 -19.63 -15.38
N THR A 387 5.64 -18.39 -15.88
CA THR A 387 6.22 -17.24 -15.20
C THR A 387 5.19 -16.15 -15.06
N ILE A 388 5.08 -15.57 -13.87
CA ILE A 388 4.38 -14.32 -13.61
C ILE A 388 5.41 -13.21 -13.42
N LEU A 389 5.35 -12.23 -14.30
CA LEU A 389 6.07 -10.96 -14.17
C LEU A 389 5.09 -9.95 -13.59
N TYR A 390 5.34 -9.53 -12.35
CA TYR A 390 4.52 -8.59 -11.61
C TYR A 390 5.18 -7.22 -11.54
N GLY A 391 4.42 -6.15 -11.77
CA GLY A 391 4.95 -4.79 -11.67
C GLY A 391 3.92 -3.78 -11.19
N TYR A 392 4.44 -2.62 -10.78
CA TYR A 392 3.65 -1.46 -10.40
C TYR A 392 4.15 -0.18 -11.08
N GLY A 393 5.28 0.36 -10.67
CA GLY A 393 6.00 1.44 -11.36
C GLY A 393 5.31 2.80 -11.29
N GLY A 394 5.01 3.29 -10.10
CA GLY A 394 4.43 4.62 -9.93
C GLY A 394 4.27 5.05 -8.48
N PHE A 395 3.92 6.31 -8.31
CA PHE A 395 3.53 6.91 -7.03
C PHE A 395 4.58 6.80 -5.92
N ASN A 396 5.85 6.69 -6.28
CA ASN A 396 6.93 6.55 -5.31
C ASN A 396 6.79 5.30 -4.41
N ILE A 397 6.06 4.28 -4.89
CA ILE A 397 5.83 3.04 -4.15
C ILE A 397 6.94 2.04 -4.46
N SER A 398 7.63 1.59 -3.43
CA SER A 398 8.65 0.56 -3.53
C SER A 398 8.05 -0.84 -3.40
N LEU A 399 8.44 -1.76 -4.28
CA LEU A 399 8.08 -3.18 -4.18
C LEU A 399 9.17 -3.93 -3.41
N ASN A 400 8.98 -4.06 -2.11
CA ASN A 400 9.88 -4.79 -1.23
C ASN A 400 9.54 -6.29 -1.21
N PRO A 401 10.54 -7.17 -0.97
CA PRO A 401 10.30 -8.60 -0.88
C PRO A 401 9.35 -8.97 0.26
N ASN A 402 8.19 -9.53 -0.07
CA ASN A 402 7.20 -9.99 0.89
C ASN A 402 6.67 -11.37 0.51
N PHE A 403 6.45 -12.22 1.49
CA PHE A 403 5.82 -13.51 1.30
C PHE A 403 4.32 -13.37 1.00
N SER A 404 3.83 -14.17 0.08
CA SER A 404 2.42 -14.30 -0.24
C SER A 404 2.07 -15.77 -0.44
N ILE A 405 0.96 -16.21 0.15
CA ILE A 405 0.44 -17.58 -0.02
C ILE A 405 0.13 -17.85 -1.50
N THR A 406 -0.40 -16.87 -2.22
CA THR A 406 -0.72 -17.02 -3.65
C THR A 406 0.54 -17.24 -4.48
N ASN A 407 1.60 -16.48 -4.20
CA ASN A 407 2.89 -16.68 -4.87
C ASN A 407 3.53 -18.03 -4.49
N ALA A 408 3.40 -18.46 -3.24
CA ALA A 408 3.86 -19.76 -2.79
C ALA A 408 3.19 -20.90 -3.59
N VAL A 409 1.89 -20.86 -3.77
CA VAL A 409 1.15 -21.84 -4.59
C VAL A 409 1.62 -21.81 -6.04
N TRP A 410 1.83 -20.61 -6.62
CA TRP A 410 2.38 -20.47 -7.97
C TRP A 410 3.75 -21.13 -8.09
N MET A 411 4.65 -20.88 -7.15
CA MET A 411 6.00 -21.45 -7.14
C MET A 411 6.02 -22.96 -6.87
N GLU A 412 5.11 -23.47 -6.04
CA GLU A 412 4.93 -24.92 -5.84
C GLU A 412 4.58 -25.66 -7.13
N GLN A 413 3.89 -25.00 -8.06
CA GLN A 413 3.57 -25.53 -9.39
C GLN A 413 4.77 -25.50 -10.35
N GLY A 414 5.96 -25.16 -9.89
CA GLY A 414 7.15 -24.95 -10.74
C GLY A 414 7.17 -23.59 -11.42
N GLY A 415 6.31 -22.68 -10.99
CA GLY A 415 6.23 -21.32 -11.50
C GLY A 415 7.41 -20.46 -11.04
N VAL A 416 7.80 -19.54 -11.92
CA VAL A 416 8.73 -18.44 -11.64
C VAL A 416 7.94 -17.19 -11.33
N TYR A 417 8.36 -16.47 -10.30
CA TYR A 417 7.78 -15.17 -9.92
C TYR A 417 8.86 -14.10 -9.99
N ALA A 418 8.66 -13.10 -10.83
CA ALA A 418 9.64 -12.05 -11.09
C ALA A 418 9.05 -10.65 -10.82
N VAL A 419 9.78 -9.84 -10.08
CA VAL A 419 9.37 -8.49 -9.68
C VAL A 419 10.49 -7.49 -9.96
N PRO A 420 10.40 -6.71 -11.04
CA PRO A 420 11.32 -5.61 -11.30
C PRO A 420 10.94 -4.36 -10.49
N ASN A 421 11.94 -3.62 -10.06
CA ASN A 421 11.78 -2.33 -9.39
C ASN A 421 11.81 -1.21 -10.42
N LEU A 422 10.69 -1.00 -11.08
CA LEU A 422 10.53 -0.10 -12.22
C LEU A 422 10.69 1.37 -11.82
N ARG A 423 11.19 2.21 -12.73
CA ARG A 423 11.10 3.67 -12.57
C ARG A 423 9.64 4.08 -12.32
N GLY A 424 9.44 5.20 -11.62
CA GLY A 424 8.14 5.59 -11.08
C GLY A 424 7.90 5.09 -9.66
N GLY A 425 8.55 4.00 -9.24
CA GLY A 425 8.61 3.56 -7.85
C GLY A 425 9.57 4.37 -6.99
N GLY A 426 9.69 4.00 -5.72
CA GLY A 426 10.48 4.71 -4.72
C GLY A 426 11.82 4.07 -4.37
N GLU A 427 12.21 2.98 -5.01
CA GLU A 427 13.33 2.15 -4.59
C GLU A 427 14.67 2.90 -4.59
N TYR A 428 14.82 3.87 -5.48
CA TYR A 428 16.00 4.75 -5.57
C TYR A 428 15.66 6.23 -5.34
N GLY A 429 14.61 6.50 -4.57
CA GLY A 429 14.23 7.84 -4.15
C GLY A 429 13.47 8.66 -5.19
N LYS A 430 13.41 9.96 -4.94
CA LYS A 430 12.57 10.90 -5.71
C LYS A 430 12.96 10.98 -7.20
N GLU A 431 14.24 10.89 -7.51
CA GLU A 431 14.69 10.93 -8.91
C GLU A 431 14.21 9.70 -9.70
N TRP A 432 14.19 8.52 -9.07
CA TRP A 432 13.63 7.30 -9.65
C TRP A 432 12.12 7.41 -9.88
N HIS A 433 11.42 7.99 -8.91
CA HIS A 433 9.99 8.27 -9.02
C HIS A 433 9.70 9.23 -10.20
N LYS A 434 10.38 10.38 -10.24
CA LYS A 434 10.19 11.38 -11.30
C LYS A 434 10.46 10.83 -12.69
N ALA A 435 11.45 9.96 -12.83
CA ALA A 435 11.81 9.35 -14.11
C ALA A 435 10.71 8.45 -14.71
N GLY A 436 9.66 8.15 -13.96
CA GLY A 436 8.48 7.41 -14.40
C GLY A 436 7.18 8.24 -14.37
N THR A 437 7.25 9.56 -14.38
CA THR A 437 6.08 10.44 -14.27
C THR A 437 5.85 11.28 -15.54
N GLN A 438 4.60 11.65 -15.77
CA GLN A 438 4.16 12.57 -16.83
C GLN A 438 4.74 12.22 -18.21
N LEU A 439 5.48 13.10 -18.85
CA LEU A 439 6.10 12.88 -20.16
C LEU A 439 7.23 11.83 -20.16
N GLN A 440 7.57 11.27 -18.99
CA GLN A 440 8.52 10.19 -18.83
C GLN A 440 7.85 8.85 -18.48
N LYS A 441 6.52 8.80 -18.44
CA LYS A 441 5.78 7.58 -18.04
C LYS A 441 6.11 6.38 -18.93
N GLN A 442 6.44 6.58 -20.19
CA GLN A 442 6.85 5.50 -21.11
C GLN A 442 8.08 4.73 -20.61
N ASN A 443 8.97 5.35 -19.84
CA ASN A 443 10.12 4.67 -19.23
C ASN A 443 9.68 3.48 -18.37
N VAL A 444 8.55 3.59 -17.68
CA VAL A 444 8.01 2.51 -16.85
C VAL A 444 7.62 1.30 -17.70
N PHE A 445 6.97 1.54 -18.83
CA PHE A 445 6.58 0.49 -19.77
C PHE A 445 7.80 -0.12 -20.46
N ASP A 446 8.77 0.69 -20.84
CA ASP A 446 10.03 0.22 -21.42
C ASP A 446 10.82 -0.64 -20.42
N ASP A 447 10.88 -0.26 -19.15
CA ASP A 447 11.50 -1.04 -18.09
C ASP A 447 10.82 -2.41 -17.93
N PHE A 448 9.49 -2.46 -18.00
CA PHE A 448 8.71 -3.69 -17.87
C PHE A 448 8.86 -4.61 -19.09
N ILE A 449 8.85 -4.04 -20.28
CA ILE A 449 9.12 -4.75 -21.54
C ILE A 449 10.51 -5.38 -21.49
N ALA A 450 11.52 -4.61 -21.10
CA ALA A 450 12.89 -5.10 -20.99
C ALA A 450 13.04 -6.21 -19.93
N ALA A 451 12.28 -6.15 -18.82
CA ALA A 451 12.22 -7.24 -17.85
C ALA A 451 11.72 -8.54 -18.46
N ALA A 452 10.64 -8.47 -19.24
CA ALA A 452 10.10 -9.62 -19.95
C ALA A 452 11.09 -10.19 -20.96
N GLU A 453 11.74 -9.34 -21.74
CA GLU A 453 12.78 -9.73 -22.70
C GLU A 453 13.96 -10.41 -21.99
N TYR A 454 14.43 -9.87 -20.84
CA TYR A 454 15.46 -10.49 -20.04
C TYR A 454 15.11 -11.92 -19.60
N LEU A 455 13.88 -12.13 -19.10
CA LEU A 455 13.41 -13.44 -18.67
C LEU A 455 13.38 -14.47 -19.82
N ILE A 456 13.02 -14.01 -21.01
CA ILE A 456 12.98 -14.85 -22.24
C ILE A 456 14.40 -15.16 -22.72
N GLU A 457 15.26 -14.16 -22.84
CA GLU A 457 16.65 -14.31 -23.31
C GLU A 457 17.46 -15.23 -22.39
N ASN A 458 17.24 -15.13 -21.08
CA ASN A 458 17.91 -15.97 -20.08
C ASN A 458 17.18 -17.30 -19.82
N LYS A 459 16.19 -17.64 -20.64
CA LYS A 459 15.49 -18.93 -20.64
C LYS A 459 14.78 -19.28 -19.32
N TYR A 460 14.43 -18.29 -18.52
CA TYR A 460 13.49 -18.50 -17.44
C TYR A 460 12.12 -18.93 -18.00
N THR A 461 11.72 -18.32 -19.10
CA THR A 461 10.44 -18.54 -19.77
C THR A 461 10.54 -18.24 -21.27
N SER A 462 9.41 -18.28 -21.95
CA SER A 462 9.21 -17.77 -23.32
C SER A 462 7.87 -17.04 -23.38
N SER A 463 7.58 -16.41 -24.53
CA SER A 463 6.28 -15.75 -24.74
C SER A 463 5.10 -16.71 -24.54
N ASP A 464 5.26 -18.00 -24.79
CA ASP A 464 4.20 -19.00 -24.58
C ASP A 464 3.90 -19.30 -23.09
N TYR A 465 4.84 -18.99 -22.21
CA TYR A 465 4.77 -19.30 -20.79
C TYR A 465 4.89 -18.07 -19.88
N LEU A 466 4.82 -16.87 -20.47
CA LEU A 466 4.87 -15.62 -19.71
C LEU A 466 3.47 -15.05 -19.49
N ALA A 467 3.16 -14.74 -18.25
CA ALA A 467 2.03 -13.92 -17.84
C ALA A 467 2.54 -12.61 -17.24
N ILE A 468 1.91 -11.49 -17.58
CA ILE A 468 2.15 -10.20 -16.94
C ILE A 468 0.99 -9.83 -16.05
N ARG A 469 1.27 -9.29 -14.86
CA ARG A 469 0.29 -8.95 -13.86
C ARG A 469 0.60 -7.65 -13.15
N GLY A 470 -0.42 -6.91 -12.78
CA GLY A 470 -0.35 -5.71 -11.96
C GLY A 470 -1.73 -5.17 -11.64
N GLY A 471 -1.84 -4.46 -10.53
CA GLY A 471 -3.08 -3.84 -10.06
C GLY A 471 -3.02 -2.33 -10.00
N SER A 472 -4.15 -1.64 -10.18
CA SER A 472 -4.24 -0.17 -10.10
C SER A 472 -3.34 0.52 -11.13
N ASN A 473 -2.36 1.32 -10.72
CA ASN A 473 -1.31 1.78 -11.62
C ASN A 473 -0.56 0.61 -12.30
N GLY A 474 -0.42 -0.53 -11.63
CA GLY A 474 0.10 -1.77 -12.22
C GLY A 474 -0.85 -2.37 -13.27
N GLY A 475 -2.16 -2.13 -13.16
CA GLY A 475 -3.14 -2.48 -14.19
C GLY A 475 -2.96 -1.65 -15.46
N LEU A 476 -2.68 -0.36 -15.32
CA LEU A 476 -2.24 0.49 -16.44
C LEU A 476 -0.96 -0.07 -17.07
N LEU A 477 0.02 -0.43 -16.26
CA LEU A 477 1.28 -1.04 -16.73
C LEU A 477 1.01 -2.25 -17.62
N VAL A 478 0.16 -3.17 -17.18
CA VAL A 478 -0.22 -4.37 -17.96
C VAL A 478 -0.95 -3.98 -19.24
N GLY A 479 -1.94 -3.09 -19.15
CA GLY A 479 -2.71 -2.63 -20.29
C GLY A 479 -1.85 -1.95 -21.37
N ALA A 480 -0.94 -1.07 -20.97
CA ALA A 480 -0.01 -0.40 -21.87
C ALA A 480 1.01 -1.38 -22.49
N THR A 481 1.54 -2.29 -21.70
CA THR A 481 2.53 -3.27 -22.18
C THR A 481 1.88 -4.24 -23.20
N MET A 482 0.72 -4.79 -22.89
CA MET A 482 0.05 -5.74 -23.80
C MET A 482 -0.45 -5.11 -25.10
N THR A 483 -0.77 -3.81 -25.10
CA THR A 483 -1.16 -3.09 -26.33
C THR A 483 0.05 -2.67 -27.17
N GLN A 484 1.18 -2.38 -26.54
CA GLN A 484 2.43 -2.04 -27.24
C GLN A 484 3.17 -3.28 -27.76
N ARG A 485 3.19 -4.37 -26.99
CA ARG A 485 3.93 -5.60 -27.27
C ARG A 485 3.05 -6.85 -27.03
N PRO A 486 1.99 -7.05 -27.82
CA PRO A 486 1.10 -8.20 -27.67
C PRO A 486 1.78 -9.57 -27.95
N ASP A 487 2.93 -9.54 -28.59
CA ASP A 487 3.77 -10.70 -28.93
C ASP A 487 4.54 -11.26 -27.73
N LEU A 488 4.70 -10.47 -26.68
CA LEU A 488 5.70 -10.71 -25.63
C LEU A 488 5.20 -11.69 -24.55
N MET A 489 3.89 -11.82 -24.36
CA MET A 489 3.30 -12.65 -23.32
C MET A 489 2.14 -13.50 -23.83
N ARG A 490 1.93 -14.64 -23.19
CA ARG A 490 0.79 -15.52 -23.43
C ARG A 490 -0.48 -15.07 -22.73
N VAL A 491 -0.33 -14.53 -21.52
CA VAL A 491 -1.43 -14.13 -20.64
C VAL A 491 -1.21 -12.72 -20.09
N ALA A 492 -2.26 -11.92 -20.05
CA ALA A 492 -2.27 -10.61 -19.44
C ALA A 492 -3.37 -10.50 -18.36
N LEU A 493 -3.01 -9.98 -17.20
CA LEU A 493 -3.86 -9.95 -16.00
C LEU A 493 -3.94 -8.53 -15.42
N PRO A 494 -4.59 -7.58 -16.12
CA PRO A 494 -4.76 -6.22 -15.60
C PRO A 494 -5.85 -6.21 -14.54
N ALA A 495 -5.51 -5.81 -13.31
CA ALA A 495 -6.42 -5.76 -12.18
C ALA A 495 -6.71 -4.31 -11.76
N VAL A 496 -7.98 -3.98 -11.55
CA VAL A 496 -8.44 -2.68 -11.06
C VAL A 496 -7.69 -1.49 -11.70
N GLY A 497 -7.44 -1.57 -13.00
CA GLY A 497 -6.48 -0.74 -13.71
C GLY A 497 -7.00 0.64 -14.09
N VAL A 498 -6.08 1.62 -14.09
CA VAL A 498 -6.31 2.95 -14.68
C VAL A 498 -6.10 2.81 -16.19
N LEU A 499 -7.16 2.57 -16.95
CA LEU A 499 -7.07 2.13 -18.36
C LEU A 499 -7.57 3.17 -19.39
N ASP A 500 -8.28 4.20 -18.93
CA ASP A 500 -8.64 5.38 -19.74
C ASP A 500 -7.89 6.61 -19.21
N MET A 501 -6.76 6.89 -19.81
CA MET A 501 -5.89 7.97 -19.36
C MET A 501 -6.37 9.36 -19.77
N LEU A 502 -7.33 9.45 -20.68
CA LEU A 502 -7.89 10.74 -21.08
C LEU A 502 -8.97 11.24 -20.10
N ARG A 503 -9.59 10.32 -19.32
CA ARG A 503 -10.74 10.64 -18.46
C ARG A 503 -10.55 10.27 -16.99
N TYR A 504 -9.45 9.62 -16.60
CA TYR A 504 -9.25 9.14 -15.22
C TYR A 504 -9.49 10.25 -14.18
N HIS A 505 -9.09 11.47 -14.48
CA HIS A 505 -9.17 12.65 -13.59
C HIS A 505 -10.59 13.18 -13.39
N THR A 506 -11.55 12.69 -14.16
CA THR A 506 -12.96 13.10 -14.05
C THR A 506 -13.77 12.26 -13.07
N PHE A 507 -13.22 11.15 -12.59
CA PHE A 507 -13.88 10.20 -11.68
C PHE A 507 -13.28 10.27 -10.28
N THR A 508 -14.14 10.20 -9.28
CA THR A 508 -13.79 10.10 -7.85
C THR A 508 -12.60 10.98 -7.47
N ALA A 509 -11.54 10.44 -6.88
CA ALA A 509 -10.33 11.17 -6.51
C ALA A 509 -9.23 11.16 -7.61
N GLY A 510 -9.55 10.74 -8.83
CA GLY A 510 -8.57 10.55 -9.91
C GLY A 510 -7.76 11.80 -10.24
N ALA A 511 -8.35 13.00 -10.14
CA ALA A 511 -7.61 14.24 -10.37
C ALA A 511 -6.38 14.43 -9.46
N GLY A 512 -6.38 13.77 -8.30
CA GLY A 512 -5.24 13.76 -7.37
C GLY A 512 -4.01 12.98 -7.87
N TRP A 513 -4.11 12.22 -8.96
CA TRP A 513 -3.00 11.43 -9.51
C TRP A 513 -2.21 12.16 -10.59
N ALA A 514 -2.52 13.43 -10.82
CA ALA A 514 -1.93 14.24 -11.89
C ALA A 514 -0.42 14.46 -11.75
N TYR A 515 0.13 14.39 -10.55
CA TYR A 515 1.58 14.43 -10.37
C TYR A 515 2.29 13.31 -11.16
N ASP A 516 1.75 12.10 -11.09
CA ASP A 516 2.33 10.96 -11.81
C ASP A 516 1.95 10.94 -13.29
N TYR A 517 0.71 11.27 -13.65
CA TYR A 517 0.22 11.08 -15.01
C TYR A 517 0.14 12.34 -15.87
N GLY A 518 -0.04 13.53 -15.26
CA GLY A 518 -0.57 14.67 -15.97
C GLY A 518 -2.05 14.46 -16.34
N THR A 519 -2.68 15.45 -16.93
CA THR A 519 -4.08 15.36 -17.39
C THR A 519 -4.21 15.75 -18.87
N ALA A 520 -5.19 15.14 -19.55
CA ALA A 520 -5.50 15.44 -20.95
C ALA A 520 -5.93 16.92 -21.18
N GLU A 521 -6.38 17.60 -20.12
CA GLU A 521 -6.85 18.99 -20.17
C GLU A 521 -5.73 20.02 -19.99
N GLN A 522 -4.56 19.62 -19.45
CA GLN A 522 -3.50 20.57 -19.12
C GLN A 522 -2.78 21.15 -20.34
N SER A 523 -2.63 20.38 -21.41
CA SER A 523 -2.00 20.82 -22.67
C SER A 523 -2.28 19.83 -23.79
N LYS A 524 -2.14 20.29 -25.05
CA LYS A 524 -2.18 19.42 -26.22
C LYS A 524 -1.08 18.37 -26.19
N GLU A 525 0.12 18.74 -25.77
CA GLU A 525 1.25 17.81 -25.65
C GLU A 525 0.94 16.67 -24.69
N MET A 526 0.41 16.97 -23.51
CA MET A 526 0.05 15.94 -22.53
C MET A 526 -1.13 15.09 -23.00
N PHE A 527 -2.12 15.69 -23.65
CA PHE A 527 -3.22 14.94 -24.28
C PHE A 527 -2.69 13.91 -25.29
N ASP A 528 -1.84 14.35 -26.22
CA ASP A 528 -1.26 13.47 -27.23
C ASP A 528 -0.40 12.36 -26.60
N TYR A 529 0.37 12.70 -25.57
CA TYR A 529 1.19 11.74 -24.83
C TYR A 529 0.35 10.68 -24.12
N LEU A 530 -0.66 11.09 -23.37
CA LEU A 530 -1.57 10.18 -22.66
C LEU A 530 -2.35 9.29 -23.65
N LYS A 531 -2.83 9.87 -24.75
CA LYS A 531 -3.51 9.12 -25.81
C LYS A 531 -2.58 8.07 -26.43
N GLY A 532 -1.30 8.37 -26.53
CA GLY A 532 -0.29 7.49 -27.11
C GLY A 532 -0.10 6.16 -26.38
N TYR A 533 -0.37 6.11 -25.07
CA TYR A 533 -0.25 4.87 -24.30
C TYR A 533 -1.54 4.41 -23.60
N SER A 534 -2.58 5.24 -23.58
CA SER A 534 -3.86 4.92 -22.92
C SER A 534 -4.40 3.58 -23.40
N PRO A 535 -4.53 2.56 -22.55
CA PRO A 535 -4.89 1.22 -23.00
C PRO A 535 -6.20 1.14 -23.78
N VAL A 536 -7.27 1.76 -23.31
CA VAL A 536 -8.57 1.80 -23.99
C VAL A 536 -8.47 2.37 -25.41
N HIS A 537 -7.59 3.36 -25.62
CA HIS A 537 -7.44 4.06 -26.92
C HIS A 537 -6.42 3.40 -27.86
N ASN A 538 -5.70 2.37 -27.41
CA ASN A 538 -4.64 1.72 -28.18
C ASN A 538 -4.91 0.25 -28.52
N VAL A 539 -6.11 -0.24 -28.29
CA VAL A 539 -6.56 -1.53 -28.82
C VAL A 539 -6.82 -1.41 -30.31
N LYS A 540 -6.11 -2.19 -31.13
CA LYS A 540 -6.14 -2.10 -32.59
C LYS A 540 -6.86 -3.28 -33.18
N THR A 541 -7.75 -3.03 -34.13
CA THR A 541 -8.40 -4.06 -34.97
C THR A 541 -7.34 -4.84 -35.76
N GLY A 542 -7.52 -6.14 -35.87
CA GLY A 542 -6.60 -7.01 -36.63
C GLY A 542 -5.36 -7.46 -35.85
N THR A 543 -5.26 -7.12 -34.56
CA THR A 543 -4.17 -7.55 -33.69
C THR A 543 -4.59 -8.78 -32.88
N SER A 544 -3.71 -9.77 -32.81
CA SER A 544 -3.87 -10.91 -31.88
C SER A 544 -3.30 -10.55 -30.54
N TYR A 545 -4.17 -10.37 -29.55
CA TYR A 545 -3.80 -10.07 -28.18
C TYR A 545 -3.61 -11.34 -27.35
N PRO A 546 -2.83 -11.30 -26.27
CA PRO A 546 -2.70 -12.43 -25.34
C PRO A 546 -4.05 -12.81 -24.75
N ALA A 547 -4.16 -14.02 -24.22
CA ALA A 547 -5.27 -14.40 -23.37
C ALA A 547 -5.34 -13.43 -22.18
N THR A 548 -6.48 -12.78 -22.01
CA THR A 548 -6.61 -11.66 -21.08
C THR A 548 -7.75 -11.91 -20.11
N MET A 549 -7.48 -11.78 -18.79
CA MET A 549 -8.50 -11.70 -17.76
C MET A 549 -8.39 -10.33 -17.07
N VAL A 550 -9.33 -9.46 -17.37
CA VAL A 550 -9.49 -8.17 -16.69
C VAL A 550 -10.25 -8.41 -15.39
N THR A 551 -9.74 -7.94 -14.27
CA THR A 551 -10.40 -8.07 -12.96
C THR A 551 -10.73 -6.71 -12.36
N THR A 552 -11.91 -6.59 -11.75
CA THR A 552 -12.37 -5.38 -11.07
C THR A 552 -13.39 -5.71 -9.99
N GLY A 553 -13.72 -4.72 -9.15
CA GLY A 553 -14.79 -4.78 -8.15
C GLY A 553 -15.90 -3.79 -8.50
N ASP A 554 -17.15 -4.17 -8.27
CA ASP A 554 -18.32 -3.34 -8.58
C ASP A 554 -18.47 -2.10 -7.68
N HIS A 555 -17.82 -2.09 -6.51
CA HIS A 555 -17.77 -0.98 -5.55
C HIS A 555 -16.39 -0.27 -5.52
N ASP A 556 -15.57 -0.47 -6.55
CA ASP A 556 -14.29 0.23 -6.66
C ASP A 556 -14.51 1.71 -6.99
N ASP A 557 -14.47 2.54 -5.96
CA ASP A 557 -14.59 4.00 -6.06
C ASP A 557 -13.22 4.70 -5.98
N ARG A 558 -12.14 3.94 -5.93
CA ARG A 558 -10.78 4.46 -6.13
C ARG A 558 -10.44 4.53 -7.61
N VAL A 559 -10.46 3.40 -8.28
CA VAL A 559 -10.33 3.30 -9.74
C VAL A 559 -11.64 2.71 -10.28
N VAL A 560 -12.51 3.56 -10.78
CA VAL A 560 -13.88 3.17 -11.16
C VAL A 560 -13.89 2.00 -12.14
N PRO A 561 -14.81 1.03 -11.98
CA PRO A 561 -14.82 -0.18 -12.82
C PRO A 561 -15.07 0.10 -14.31
N ALA A 562 -15.56 1.29 -14.65
CA ALA A 562 -15.70 1.73 -16.04
C ALA A 562 -14.40 1.63 -16.85
N HIS A 563 -13.24 1.84 -16.25
CA HIS A 563 -11.94 1.61 -16.88
C HIS A 563 -11.81 0.16 -17.38
N SER A 564 -12.10 -0.80 -16.52
CA SER A 564 -12.02 -2.22 -16.83
C SER A 564 -13.10 -2.66 -17.83
N PHE A 565 -14.33 -2.16 -17.70
CA PHE A 565 -15.42 -2.45 -18.62
C PHE A 565 -15.11 -2.00 -20.04
N LYS A 566 -14.66 -0.77 -20.20
CA LYS A 566 -14.29 -0.21 -21.51
C LYS A 566 -13.13 -0.96 -22.13
N PHE A 567 -12.10 -1.27 -21.37
CA PHE A 567 -10.93 -1.99 -21.88
C PHE A 567 -11.28 -3.42 -22.32
N ALA A 568 -12.06 -4.14 -21.51
CA ALA A 568 -12.53 -5.48 -21.88
C ALA A 568 -13.40 -5.46 -23.15
N ALA A 569 -14.31 -4.48 -23.25
CA ALA A 569 -15.17 -4.33 -24.44
C ALA A 569 -14.36 -4.05 -25.70
N GLU A 570 -13.38 -3.13 -25.64
CA GLU A 570 -12.49 -2.83 -26.76
C GLU A 570 -11.67 -4.06 -27.19
N LEU A 571 -11.15 -4.81 -26.24
CA LEU A 571 -10.41 -6.04 -26.53
C LEU A 571 -11.30 -7.12 -27.15
N GLN A 572 -12.51 -7.31 -26.63
CA GLN A 572 -13.46 -8.30 -27.16
C GLN A 572 -13.92 -7.97 -28.58
N ASP A 573 -14.13 -6.68 -28.88
CA ASP A 573 -14.51 -6.21 -30.22
C ASP A 573 -13.37 -6.36 -31.26
N LYS A 574 -12.13 -6.11 -30.85
CA LYS A 574 -10.99 -5.96 -31.78
C LYS A 574 -10.03 -7.15 -31.81
N GLN A 575 -10.19 -8.13 -30.92
CA GLN A 575 -9.36 -9.33 -30.88
C GLN A 575 -9.41 -10.10 -32.18
N ALA A 576 -8.30 -10.19 -32.89
CA ALA A 576 -8.22 -10.95 -34.16
C ALA A 576 -7.80 -12.40 -33.94
N GLY A 577 -7.18 -12.73 -32.81
CA GLY A 577 -6.73 -14.08 -32.48
C GLY A 577 -7.81 -14.93 -31.81
N LYS A 578 -7.44 -16.16 -31.46
CA LYS A 578 -8.32 -17.12 -30.77
C LYS A 578 -8.22 -17.05 -29.22
N ASN A 579 -7.31 -16.24 -28.71
CA ASN A 579 -7.11 -16.13 -27.25
C ASN A 579 -8.34 -15.49 -26.59
N PRO A 580 -8.82 -16.04 -25.47
CA PRO A 580 -9.99 -15.52 -24.79
C PRO A 580 -9.71 -14.15 -24.16
N VAL A 581 -10.74 -13.30 -24.15
CA VAL A 581 -10.77 -12.04 -23.39
C VAL A 581 -11.95 -12.11 -22.46
N LEU A 582 -11.66 -12.19 -21.17
CA LEU A 582 -12.66 -12.30 -20.11
C LEU A 582 -12.57 -11.10 -19.18
N ILE A 583 -13.68 -10.77 -18.55
CA ILE A 583 -13.73 -9.87 -17.42
C ILE A 583 -14.32 -10.59 -16.21
N ARG A 584 -13.64 -10.51 -15.08
CA ARG A 584 -14.09 -11.04 -13.80
C ARG A 584 -14.44 -9.86 -12.89
N ILE A 585 -15.71 -9.74 -12.55
CA ILE A 585 -16.24 -8.67 -11.71
C ILE A 585 -16.58 -9.27 -10.34
N GLU A 586 -15.87 -8.83 -9.29
CA GLU A 586 -16.23 -9.19 -7.92
C GLU A 586 -17.35 -8.30 -7.43
N THR A 587 -18.40 -8.89 -6.89
CA THR A 587 -19.53 -8.16 -6.31
C THR A 587 -19.30 -7.81 -4.84
N ASN A 588 -19.83 -6.68 -4.37
CA ASN A 588 -19.55 -6.13 -3.03
C ASN A 588 -18.04 -6.08 -2.73
N ALA A 589 -17.28 -5.66 -3.69
CA ALA A 589 -15.83 -5.53 -3.59
C ALA A 589 -15.36 -4.20 -4.19
N GLY A 590 -14.37 -3.60 -3.55
CA GLY A 590 -13.74 -2.36 -3.96
C GLY A 590 -12.37 -2.57 -4.58
N HIS A 591 -11.43 -1.73 -4.21
CA HIS A 591 -10.07 -1.74 -4.78
C HIS A 591 -9.18 -2.89 -4.26
N GLY A 592 -9.65 -3.69 -3.32
CA GLY A 592 -9.00 -4.90 -2.83
C GLY A 592 -8.91 -5.00 -1.30
N ALA A 593 -8.69 -3.90 -0.60
CA ALA A 593 -8.60 -3.89 0.86
C ALA A 593 -9.93 -4.36 1.50
N GLY A 594 -9.82 -5.23 2.51
CA GLY A 594 -10.98 -5.74 3.23
C GLY A 594 -11.75 -6.86 2.51
N THR A 595 -11.27 -7.33 1.37
CA THR A 595 -11.88 -8.47 0.66
C THR A 595 -11.87 -9.72 1.54
N PRO A 596 -13.01 -10.42 1.70
CA PRO A 596 -13.07 -11.66 2.46
C PRO A 596 -12.10 -12.72 1.94
N VAL A 597 -11.53 -13.50 2.84
CA VAL A 597 -10.56 -14.56 2.49
C VAL A 597 -11.14 -15.55 1.47
N ALA A 598 -12.38 -15.96 1.64
CA ALA A 598 -13.04 -16.89 0.70
C ALA A 598 -13.10 -16.34 -0.74
N LYS A 599 -13.42 -15.04 -0.90
CA LYS A 599 -13.43 -14.36 -2.20
C LYS A 599 -12.03 -14.26 -2.80
N THR A 600 -11.02 -13.98 -1.98
CA THR A 600 -9.63 -13.92 -2.41
C THR A 600 -9.14 -15.27 -2.93
N ILE A 601 -9.43 -16.35 -2.23
CA ILE A 601 -9.07 -17.72 -2.64
C ILE A 601 -9.74 -18.07 -3.97
N GLU A 602 -11.02 -17.78 -4.11
CA GLU A 602 -11.77 -18.02 -5.36
C GLU A 602 -11.18 -17.23 -6.53
N GLN A 603 -10.91 -15.94 -6.32
CA GLN A 603 -10.31 -15.07 -7.34
C GLN A 603 -8.95 -15.62 -7.83
N TYR A 604 -8.06 -16.01 -6.92
CA TYR A 604 -6.77 -16.55 -7.31
C TYR A 604 -6.85 -17.94 -7.94
N SER A 605 -7.84 -18.75 -7.57
CA SER A 605 -8.11 -20.01 -8.23
C SER A 605 -8.48 -19.79 -9.70
N ASP A 606 -9.33 -18.81 -9.97
CA ASP A 606 -9.72 -18.43 -11.34
C ASP A 606 -8.52 -17.88 -12.12
N ILE A 607 -7.73 -17.00 -11.52
CA ILE A 607 -6.55 -16.38 -12.15
C ILE A 607 -5.52 -17.44 -12.53
N PHE A 608 -5.17 -18.33 -11.60
CA PHE A 608 -4.14 -19.36 -11.86
C PHE A 608 -4.64 -20.44 -12.82
N GLY A 609 -5.90 -20.86 -12.70
CA GLY A 609 -6.52 -21.79 -13.64
C GLY A 609 -6.54 -21.23 -15.06
N PHE A 610 -6.99 -20.01 -15.24
CA PHE A 610 -6.97 -19.31 -16.53
C PHE A 610 -5.55 -19.19 -17.11
N THR A 611 -4.58 -18.81 -16.25
CA THR A 611 -3.20 -18.59 -16.67
C THR A 611 -2.55 -19.90 -17.14
N LEU A 612 -2.60 -20.95 -16.33
CA LEU A 612 -2.01 -22.25 -16.68
C LEU A 612 -2.70 -22.90 -17.88
N TYR A 613 -4.03 -22.84 -17.96
CA TYR A 613 -4.77 -23.38 -19.09
C TYR A 613 -4.34 -22.73 -20.42
N ASN A 614 -4.23 -21.41 -20.46
CA ASN A 614 -3.80 -20.69 -21.66
C ASN A 614 -2.31 -20.87 -21.99
N MET A 615 -1.51 -21.33 -21.04
CA MET A 615 -0.12 -21.76 -21.27
C MET A 615 -0.02 -23.21 -21.75
N GLY A 616 -1.16 -23.91 -21.94
CA GLY A 616 -1.21 -25.28 -22.46
C GLY A 616 -1.13 -26.38 -21.39
N PHE A 617 -1.37 -26.06 -20.12
CA PHE A 617 -1.44 -27.06 -19.06
C PHE A 617 -2.87 -27.57 -18.88
N ASP A 618 -3.14 -28.79 -19.32
CA ASP A 618 -4.44 -29.47 -19.11
C ASP A 618 -4.62 -29.96 -17.68
N GLN A 619 -3.53 -30.09 -16.94
CA GLN A 619 -3.45 -30.45 -15.53
C GLN A 619 -2.45 -29.56 -14.82
N LEU A 620 -2.57 -29.47 -13.50
CA LEU A 620 -1.57 -28.76 -12.69
C LEU A 620 -0.18 -29.37 -12.93
N PRO A 621 0.87 -28.56 -13.17
CA PRO A 621 2.24 -29.04 -13.38
C PRO A 621 2.76 -29.92 -12.24
N ASN A 622 2.41 -29.58 -10.99
CA ASN A 622 2.73 -30.33 -9.79
C ASN A 622 1.47 -30.52 -8.93
N PRO A 623 0.60 -31.47 -9.27
CA PRO A 623 -0.62 -31.68 -8.50
C PRO A 623 -0.28 -32.08 -7.06
N PRO A 624 -1.06 -31.63 -6.07
CA PRO A 624 -0.85 -32.04 -4.69
C PRO A 624 -0.93 -33.57 -4.56
N LYS A 625 -0.01 -34.15 -3.80
CA LYS A 625 -0.06 -35.59 -3.51
C LYS A 625 -1.39 -35.91 -2.84
N ALA A 626 -2.13 -36.86 -3.39
CA ALA A 626 -3.37 -37.32 -2.78
C ALA A 626 -3.07 -37.73 -1.32
N LYS A 627 -3.70 -37.08 -0.35
CA LYS A 627 -3.66 -37.53 1.05
C LYS A 627 -4.39 -38.87 1.08
N ILE A 628 -3.64 -39.98 1.21
CA ILE A 628 -4.21 -41.28 1.52
C ILE A 628 -4.86 -41.09 2.89
N LYS A 629 -6.19 -41.11 2.94
CA LYS A 629 -6.94 -41.14 4.20
C LYS A 629 -6.55 -42.47 4.85
N SER A 630 -5.65 -42.43 5.86
CA SER A 630 -5.39 -43.55 6.76
C SER A 630 -6.54 -43.70 7.75
#